data_d3bc95d5ddfd67edb66e78b2183f7370
#
_entry.id   d3bc95d5ddfd67edb66e78b2183f7370
#
_cell.length_a   1.000
_cell.length_b   1.000
_cell.length_c   1.000
_cell.angle_alpha   90.00
_cell.angle_beta   90.00
_cell.angle_gamma   90.00
#
_symmetry.space_group_name_H-M   'P 1'
#
loop_
_entity.id
_entity.type
_entity.pdbx_description
1 polymer ?
#
loop_
_entity_poly.entity_id
_entity_poly.type
_entity_poly.pdbx_seq_one_letter_code
_entity_poly.pdbx_strand_id
1 'polypeptide(L)'
;MGLDDALFGLHGKALELRSQRLNLLASNIANASTPGYKARDIDFEAALKDATEKGDSATQAANAAMGYRIPLQPALDGNTVELSTEQTLFAENAVKYQTTLSFLESRINTITRALKGE
;
A
#
# COMPACT_ATOMS: atom_id res chain seq x y z
N MET A 1 10.04 18.85 17.65
CA MET A 1 9.26 18.12 16.67
C MET A 1 7.80 18.10 17.09
N GLY A 2 6.93 18.50 16.22
CA GLY A 2 5.53 18.66 16.54
C GLY A 2 4.66 17.52 16.04
N LEU A 3 3.40 17.59 16.44
CA LEU A 3 2.37 16.65 15.99
C LEU A 3 2.26 16.64 14.47
N ASP A 4 2.41 17.80 13.81
CA ASP A 4 2.36 17.89 12.34
C ASP A 4 3.47 17.07 11.68
N ASP A 5 4.69 17.08 12.22
CA ASP A 5 5.78 16.27 11.68
C ASP A 5 5.50 14.78 11.80
N ALA A 6 4.93 14.37 12.94
CA ALA A 6 4.57 12.96 13.17
C ALA A 6 3.47 12.51 12.20
N LEU A 7 2.42 13.33 12.02
CA LEU A 7 1.33 13.03 11.09
C LEU A 7 1.82 13.01 9.64
N PHE A 8 2.69 13.96 9.28
CA PHE A 8 3.24 14.03 7.92
C PHE A 8 4.07 12.79 7.62
N GLY A 9 4.93 12.37 8.56
CA GLY A 9 5.73 11.16 8.42
C GLY A 9 4.88 9.90 8.31
N LEU A 10 3.81 9.80 9.11
CA LEU A 10 2.88 8.68 9.05
C LEU A 10 2.22 8.57 7.67
N HIS A 11 1.71 9.67 7.16
CA HIS A 11 1.04 9.68 5.85
C HIS A 11 2.02 9.45 4.70
N GLY A 12 3.26 9.91 4.82
CA GLY A 12 4.31 9.63 3.86
C GLY A 12 4.63 8.14 3.77
N LYS A 13 4.78 7.48 4.93
CA LYS A 13 5.01 6.03 4.99
C LYS A 13 3.81 5.26 4.46
N ALA A 14 2.59 5.70 4.81
CA ALA A 14 1.37 5.10 4.30
C ALA A 14 1.30 5.19 2.78
N LEU A 15 1.67 6.34 2.20
CA LEU A 15 1.67 6.53 0.75
C LEU A 15 2.64 5.56 0.07
N GLU A 16 3.85 5.41 0.60
CA GLU A 16 4.84 4.46 0.05
C GLU A 16 4.34 3.02 0.14
N LEU A 17 3.75 2.62 1.27
CA LEU A 17 3.22 1.27 1.44
C LEU A 17 2.05 1.01 0.49
N ARG A 18 1.18 1.99 0.28
CA ARG A 18 0.07 1.85 -0.67
C ARG A 18 0.56 1.73 -2.10
N SER A 19 1.63 2.46 -2.45
CA SER A 19 2.28 2.36 -3.77
C SER A 19 2.85 0.95 -3.99
N GLN A 20 3.54 0.40 -3.00
CA GLN A 20 4.10 -0.95 -3.09
C GLN A 20 2.99 -2.00 -3.19
N ARG A 21 1.91 -1.81 -2.45
CA ARG A 21 0.76 -2.72 -2.53
C ARG A 21 0.09 -2.66 -3.90
N LEU A 22 -0.07 -1.45 -4.47
CA LEU A 22 -0.60 -1.30 -5.84
C LEU A 22 0.21 -2.10 -6.85
N ASN A 23 1.54 -2.02 -6.77
CA ASN A 23 2.42 -2.75 -7.67
C ASN A 23 2.24 -4.26 -7.51
N LEU A 24 2.12 -4.73 -6.28
CA LEU A 24 1.94 -6.15 -5.99
C LEU A 24 0.60 -6.67 -6.50
N LEU A 25 -0.48 -5.92 -6.26
CA LEU A 25 -1.81 -6.28 -6.74
C LEU A 25 -1.87 -6.23 -8.27
N ALA A 26 -1.21 -5.25 -8.89
CA ALA A 26 -1.12 -5.19 -10.36
C ALA A 26 -0.36 -6.39 -10.92
N SER A 27 0.69 -6.84 -10.25
CA SER A 27 1.43 -8.04 -10.64
C SER A 27 0.55 -9.28 -10.55
N ASN A 28 -0.25 -9.41 -9.49
CA ASN A 28 -1.20 -10.51 -9.36
C ASN A 28 -2.19 -10.52 -10.52
N ILE A 29 -2.76 -9.38 -10.86
CA ILE A 29 -3.72 -9.24 -11.96
C ILE A 29 -3.07 -9.63 -13.30
N ALA A 30 -1.87 -9.12 -13.54
CA ALA A 30 -1.13 -9.41 -14.78
C ALA A 30 -0.81 -10.90 -14.94
N ASN A 31 -0.71 -11.64 -13.84
CA ASN A 31 -0.36 -13.05 -13.82
C ASN A 31 -1.57 -13.96 -13.55
N ALA A 32 -2.78 -13.47 -13.76
CA ALA A 32 -4.01 -14.24 -13.50
C ALA A 32 -4.09 -15.51 -14.35
N SER A 33 -3.41 -15.55 -15.50
CA SER A 33 -3.37 -16.70 -16.38
C SER A 33 -2.02 -17.42 -16.40
N THR A 34 -1.09 -17.05 -15.54
CA THR A 34 0.23 -17.67 -15.47
C THR A 34 0.14 -18.96 -14.63
N PRO A 35 0.40 -20.15 -15.21
CA PRO A 35 0.34 -21.39 -14.43
C PRO A 35 1.27 -21.36 -13.23
N GLY A 36 0.77 -21.80 -12.08
CA GLY A 36 1.56 -21.89 -10.85
C GLY A 36 1.84 -20.58 -10.15
N TYR A 37 1.34 -19.45 -10.66
CA TYR A 37 1.57 -18.16 -10.02
C TYR A 37 0.87 -18.10 -8.66
N LYS A 38 1.59 -17.64 -7.65
CA LYS A 38 1.07 -17.50 -6.28
C LYS A 38 0.86 -16.02 -5.99
N ALA A 39 -0.41 -15.61 -5.84
CA ALA A 39 -0.77 -14.24 -5.51
C ALA A 39 -0.21 -13.84 -4.16
N ARG A 40 0.30 -12.61 -4.05
CA ARG A 40 0.86 -12.06 -2.82
C ARG A 40 0.20 -10.74 -2.49
N ASP A 41 0.20 -10.41 -1.22
CA ASP A 41 -0.29 -9.11 -0.75
C ASP A 41 0.52 -8.70 0.48
N ILE A 42 0.36 -7.44 0.86
CA ILE A 42 0.98 -6.86 2.05
C ILE A 42 -0.12 -6.59 3.07
N ASP A 43 0.10 -7.03 4.32
CA ASP A 43 -0.75 -6.61 5.43
C ASP A 43 -0.42 -5.15 5.74
N PHE A 44 -1.24 -4.25 5.22
CA PHE A 44 -0.98 -2.81 5.28
C PHE A 44 -0.90 -2.31 6.73
N GLU A 45 -1.83 -2.74 7.59
CA GLU A 45 -1.86 -2.27 8.98
C GLU A 45 -0.61 -2.73 9.75
N ALA A 46 -0.22 -3.98 9.56
CA ALA A 46 1.00 -4.50 10.19
C ALA A 46 2.24 -3.79 9.67
N ALA A 47 2.31 -3.55 8.36
CA ALA A 47 3.43 -2.85 7.74
C ALA A 47 3.52 -1.40 8.24
N LEU A 48 2.40 -0.70 8.30
CA LEU A 48 2.38 0.69 8.77
C LEU A 48 2.78 0.78 10.24
N LYS A 49 2.32 -0.16 11.06
CA LYS A 49 2.70 -0.23 12.47
C LYS A 49 4.21 -0.41 12.62
N ASP A 50 4.79 -1.35 11.88
CA ASP A 50 6.24 -1.59 11.94
C ASP A 50 7.03 -0.38 11.45
N ALA A 51 6.58 0.27 10.39
CA ALA A 51 7.25 1.46 9.86
C ALA A 51 7.19 2.63 10.84
N THR A 52 6.13 2.76 11.62
CA THR A 52 5.98 3.86 12.57
C THR A 52 6.59 3.56 13.94
N GLU A 53 6.40 2.36 14.48
CA GLU A 53 6.85 2.00 15.83
C GLU A 53 8.31 1.56 15.86
N LYS A 54 8.75 0.79 14.85
CA LYS A 54 10.13 0.28 14.80
C LYS A 54 11.07 1.17 14.01
N GLY A 55 10.54 2.18 13.29
CA GLY A 55 11.34 3.03 12.44
C GLY A 55 11.83 2.35 11.17
N ASP A 56 11.24 1.21 10.79
CA ASP A 56 11.58 0.52 9.56
C ASP A 56 11.25 1.38 8.35
N SER A 57 12.03 1.22 7.27
CA SER A 57 11.66 1.83 6.00
C SER A 57 10.38 1.16 5.47
N ALA A 58 9.67 1.85 4.59
CA ALA A 58 8.47 1.28 3.97
C ALA A 58 8.78 -0.06 3.28
N THR A 59 9.93 -0.16 2.61
CA THR A 59 10.35 -1.40 1.94
C THR A 59 10.57 -2.53 2.93
N GLN A 60 11.27 -2.26 4.04
CA GLN A 60 11.51 -3.26 5.08
C GLN A 60 10.20 -3.74 5.70
N ALA A 61 9.32 -2.80 6.04
CA ALA A 61 8.02 -3.11 6.64
C ALA A 61 7.13 -3.90 5.68
N ALA A 62 7.11 -3.52 4.40
CA ALA A 62 6.35 -4.22 3.37
C ALA A 62 6.83 -5.66 3.20
N ASN A 63 8.14 -5.86 3.14
CA ASN A 63 8.71 -7.20 2.99
C ASN A 63 8.38 -8.09 4.20
N ALA A 64 8.44 -7.54 5.41
CA ALA A 64 8.10 -8.28 6.63
C ALA A 64 6.62 -8.65 6.72
N ALA A 65 5.74 -7.83 6.14
CA ALA A 65 4.30 -8.03 6.18
C ALA A 65 3.74 -8.69 4.92
N MET A 66 4.61 -9.08 3.98
CA MET A 66 4.21 -9.74 2.74
C MET A 66 3.85 -11.20 3.00
N GLY A 67 2.78 -11.66 2.37
CA GLY A 67 2.36 -13.05 2.45
C GLY A 67 1.64 -13.50 1.20
N TYR A 68 1.44 -14.79 1.10
CA TYR A 68 0.70 -15.39 -0.02
C TYR A 68 -0.78 -15.38 0.28
N ARG A 69 -1.58 -15.15 -0.76
CA ARG A 69 -3.03 -15.21 -0.68
C ARG A 69 -3.48 -16.66 -0.57
N ILE A 70 -4.39 -16.95 0.37
CA ILE A 70 -5.02 -18.26 0.49
C ILE A 70 -6.22 -18.25 -0.46
N PRO A 71 -6.24 -19.12 -1.51
CA PRO A 71 -7.36 -19.12 -2.46
C PRO A 71 -8.60 -19.73 -1.82
N LEU A 72 -9.78 -19.23 -2.22
CA LEU A 72 -11.06 -19.81 -1.81
C LEU A 72 -11.31 -21.15 -2.51
N GLN A 73 -10.80 -21.28 -3.74
CA GLN A 73 -10.92 -22.50 -4.53
C GLN A 73 -9.57 -22.83 -5.18
N PRO A 74 -9.12 -24.08 -5.11
CA PRO A 74 -7.89 -24.46 -5.80
C PRO A 74 -8.09 -24.46 -7.31
N ALA A 75 -7.06 -24.00 -8.04
CA ALA A 75 -7.04 -24.06 -9.50
C ALA A 75 -6.23 -25.25 -9.97
N LEU A 76 -6.61 -25.82 -11.10
CA LEU A 76 -5.92 -26.98 -11.66
C LEU A 76 -4.47 -26.69 -12.03
N ASP A 77 -4.17 -25.45 -12.45
CA ASP A 77 -2.83 -25.03 -12.83
C ASP A 77 -1.98 -24.50 -11.63
N GLY A 78 -2.54 -24.54 -10.43
CA GLY A 78 -1.86 -24.05 -9.23
C GLY A 78 -1.81 -22.55 -9.09
N ASN A 79 -2.49 -21.78 -9.96
CA ASN A 79 -2.57 -20.33 -9.88
C ASN A 79 -3.53 -19.93 -8.75
N THR A 80 -3.07 -19.08 -7.81
CA THR A 80 -3.90 -18.67 -6.68
C THR A 80 -4.51 -17.28 -6.87
N VAL A 81 -4.37 -16.67 -8.04
CA VAL A 81 -4.97 -15.36 -8.32
C VAL A 81 -6.49 -15.52 -8.49
N GLU A 82 -7.23 -14.81 -7.65
CA GLU A 82 -8.68 -14.64 -7.79
C GLU A 82 -8.93 -13.26 -8.37
N LEU A 83 -9.12 -13.19 -9.68
CA LEU A 83 -9.07 -11.94 -10.43
C LEU A 83 -10.02 -10.87 -9.89
N SER A 84 -11.27 -11.24 -9.59
CA SER A 84 -12.24 -10.28 -9.05
C SER A 84 -11.83 -9.73 -7.69
N THR A 85 -11.25 -10.57 -6.82
CA THR A 85 -10.73 -10.15 -5.52
C THR A 85 -9.56 -9.18 -5.69
N GLU A 86 -8.62 -9.51 -6.57
CA GLU A 86 -7.45 -8.67 -6.82
C GLU A 86 -7.85 -7.31 -7.41
N GLN A 87 -8.80 -7.31 -8.34
CA GLN A 87 -9.31 -6.08 -8.94
C GLN A 87 -10.00 -5.18 -7.92
N THR A 88 -10.81 -5.76 -7.03
CA THR A 88 -11.47 -5.01 -5.95
C THR A 88 -10.45 -4.39 -5.01
N LEU A 89 -9.47 -5.17 -4.56
CA LEU A 89 -8.42 -4.69 -3.67
C LEU A 89 -7.56 -3.62 -4.34
N PHE A 90 -7.27 -3.79 -5.62
CA PHE A 90 -6.52 -2.80 -6.38
C PHE A 90 -7.28 -1.47 -6.42
N ALA A 91 -8.57 -1.51 -6.75
CA ALA A 91 -9.40 -0.30 -6.81
C ALA A 91 -9.51 0.38 -5.45
N GLU A 92 -9.77 -0.38 -4.40
CA GLU A 92 -9.83 0.16 -3.03
C GLU A 92 -8.51 0.82 -2.62
N ASN A 93 -7.40 0.14 -2.88
CA ASN A 93 -6.08 0.67 -2.54
C ASN A 93 -5.72 1.89 -3.37
N ALA A 94 -6.12 1.94 -4.65
CA ALA A 94 -5.90 3.10 -5.50
C ALA A 94 -6.64 4.33 -4.98
N VAL A 95 -7.89 4.18 -4.52
CA VAL A 95 -8.66 5.26 -3.90
C VAL A 95 -7.97 5.75 -2.62
N LYS A 96 -7.53 4.83 -1.78
CA LYS A 96 -6.83 5.18 -0.53
C LYS A 96 -5.49 5.87 -0.81
N TYR A 97 -4.77 5.43 -1.84
CA TYR A 97 -3.55 6.08 -2.28
C TYR A 97 -3.82 7.53 -2.68
N GLN A 98 -4.84 7.72 -3.52
CA GLN A 98 -5.21 9.05 -4.00
C GLN A 98 -5.65 9.96 -2.85
N THR A 99 -6.42 9.45 -1.90
CA THR A 99 -6.85 10.20 -0.71
C THR A 99 -5.66 10.64 0.13
N THR A 100 -4.71 9.73 0.37
CA THR A 100 -3.50 10.02 1.14
C THR A 100 -2.66 11.08 0.42
N LEU A 101 -2.50 10.93 -0.90
CA LEU A 101 -1.74 11.89 -1.71
C LEU A 101 -2.38 13.28 -1.65
N SER A 102 -3.69 13.37 -1.82
CA SER A 102 -4.42 14.64 -1.75
C SER A 102 -4.28 15.31 -0.39
N PHE A 103 -4.32 14.51 0.69
CA PHE A 103 -4.10 15.03 2.03
C PHE A 103 -2.70 15.63 2.17
N LEU A 104 -1.67 14.93 1.71
CA LEU A 104 -0.29 15.42 1.78
C LEU A 104 -0.09 16.68 0.94
N GLU A 105 -0.64 16.72 -0.27
CA GLU A 105 -0.58 17.90 -1.13
C GLU A 105 -1.24 19.10 -0.46
N SER A 106 -2.40 18.90 0.15
CA SER A 106 -3.12 19.95 0.88
C SER A 106 -2.28 20.48 2.05
N ARG A 107 -1.63 19.60 2.80
CA ARG A 107 -0.74 20.00 3.91
C ARG A 107 0.47 20.78 3.41
N ILE A 108 1.07 20.34 2.32
CA ILE A 108 2.20 21.05 1.70
C ILE A 108 1.78 22.44 1.28
N ASN A 109 0.63 22.58 0.63
CA ASN A 109 0.11 23.86 0.20
C ASN A 109 -0.18 24.80 1.37
N THR A 110 -0.75 24.28 2.45
CA THR A 110 -1.01 25.05 3.68
C THR A 110 0.29 25.57 4.29
N ILE A 111 1.30 24.72 4.41
CA ILE A 111 2.60 25.09 4.95
C ILE A 111 3.28 26.14 4.06
N THR A 112 3.23 25.95 2.75
CA THR A 112 3.82 26.87 1.78
C THR A 112 3.18 28.25 1.90
N ARG A 113 1.85 28.33 1.99
CA ARG A 113 1.14 29.60 2.17
C ARG A 113 1.50 30.27 3.49
N ALA A 114 1.58 29.51 4.56
CA ALA A 114 1.98 30.03 5.88
C ALA A 114 3.39 30.63 5.83
N LEU A 115 4.33 29.97 5.15
CA LEU A 115 5.70 30.45 5.02
C LEU A 115 5.78 31.71 4.16
N LYS A 116 4.89 31.89 3.21
CA LYS A 116 4.83 33.08 2.34
C LYS A 116 4.03 34.23 2.94
N GLY A 117 3.34 34.01 4.07
CA GLY A 117 2.50 35.00 4.69
C GLY A 117 1.18 35.26 3.97
N GLU A 118 0.71 34.30 3.20
CA GLU A 118 -0.54 34.39 2.42
C GLU A 118 -1.73 33.77 3.13
#